data_1bd2faf876fdd9b396a66f178e15ea7a
#
_entry.id   1bd2faf876fdd9b396a66f178e15ea7a
#
_cell.length_a   1.000
_cell.length_b   1.000
_cell.length_c   1.000
_cell.angle_alpha   90.00
_cell.angle_beta   90.00
_cell.angle_gamma   90.00
#
_symmetry.space_group_name_H-M   'P 1'
#
loop_
_entity.id
_entity.type
_entity.pdbx_description
1 polymer ?
#
loop_
_entity_poly.entity_id
_entity_poly.type
_entity_poly.pdbx_seq_one_letter_code
_entity_poly.pdbx_strand_id
1 'polypeptide(L)'
;MKLKRFALKGLIVLAVVVALCMFFARTVQTITTPKVQLVTGTTGKFEQAMKFTAQVEFPEKEDVTLKDAAKSSITVDKVYVQVGHWVEKGETIFTASLPSYDDDMKKLKDSYQEKSEALLELDIANRKYSKESKQNELYDALVEAQDEQGELLYQARFAAMQAGITLNGDASEWKKQLAALSDVPDAVSEAVDKAVAAQDKVEAARSALYAVYEDRKQRVSSDVFKYINDRNKAIKELNELQAEMVELDARNAALSKVTAPRDGYIVSINVAPGDTYDGSKAAYTLSGEGSTPVLKASLAGVQRTITEGMKATIESDNYGKEKTTVDKVGTDSTGTKYMLIALPESMSETGSPALRKAMSDGVEVSITYKAKKATTLLPASAVRNEGENSDYVYLIQRNYGGLLTSSSMKVVKTSVRVLERGEKLVSIEDDLSYQQVADKEDRELTDNQTVMEYVN
;
A
#
# COMPACT_ATOMS: atom_id res chain seq x y z
N MET A 1 29.32 -18.31 102.57
CA MET A 1 28.40 -18.82 101.54
C MET A 1 27.71 -17.73 100.68
N LYS A 2 27.48 -16.54 101.20
CA LYS A 2 26.71 -15.50 100.45
C LYS A 2 27.47 -14.87 99.26
N LEU A 3 28.82 -14.72 99.35
CA LEU A 3 29.66 -14.11 98.31
C LEU A 3 29.70 -14.99 97.02
N LYS A 4 29.80 -16.32 97.15
CA LYS A 4 29.81 -17.24 95.98
C LYS A 4 28.50 -17.21 95.21
N ARG A 5 27.37 -17.05 95.84
CA ARG A 5 26.06 -16.94 95.20
C ARG A 5 25.86 -15.58 94.50
N PHE A 6 26.49 -14.49 95.01
CA PHE A 6 26.48 -13.17 94.39
C PHE A 6 27.38 -13.18 93.12
N ALA A 7 28.55 -13.76 93.22
CA ALA A 7 29.48 -13.94 92.04
C ALA A 7 28.84 -14.79 90.96
N LEU A 8 28.14 -15.88 91.28
CA LEU A 8 27.47 -16.75 90.33
C LEU A 8 26.26 -16.02 89.65
N LYS A 9 25.51 -15.22 90.42
CA LYS A 9 24.45 -14.40 89.79
C LYS A 9 25.01 -13.33 88.87
N GLY A 10 26.12 -12.69 89.22
CA GLY A 10 26.82 -11.72 88.36
C GLY A 10 27.33 -12.34 87.09
N LEU A 11 27.89 -13.56 87.16
CA LEU A 11 28.34 -14.29 86.00
C LEU A 11 27.19 -14.69 85.08
N ILE A 12 26.06 -15.10 85.64
CA ILE A 12 24.86 -15.44 84.82
C ILE A 12 24.34 -14.17 84.14
N VAL A 13 24.25 -13.04 84.85
CA VAL A 13 23.82 -11.77 84.21
C VAL A 13 24.80 -11.33 83.12
N LEU A 14 26.09 -11.44 83.42
CA LEU A 14 27.09 -11.15 82.36
C LEU A 14 26.96 -12.07 81.13
N ALA A 15 26.75 -13.37 81.33
CA ALA A 15 26.52 -14.32 80.28
C ALA A 15 25.25 -14.00 79.43
N VAL A 16 24.16 -13.60 80.12
CA VAL A 16 22.91 -13.17 79.46
C VAL A 16 23.13 -11.88 78.65
N VAL A 17 23.86 -10.91 79.23
CA VAL A 17 24.16 -9.64 78.59
C VAL A 17 25.03 -9.91 77.34
N VAL A 18 26.06 -10.76 77.45
CA VAL A 18 26.92 -11.14 76.34
C VAL A 18 26.10 -11.88 75.24
N ALA A 19 25.21 -12.80 75.65
CA ALA A 19 24.33 -13.50 74.72
C ALA A 19 23.36 -12.53 74.00
N LEU A 20 22.79 -11.57 74.72
CA LEU A 20 21.94 -10.51 74.15
C LEU A 20 22.75 -9.61 73.21
N CYS A 21 23.94 -9.19 73.62
CA CYS A 21 24.82 -8.39 72.74
C CYS A 21 25.21 -9.14 71.47
N MET A 22 25.49 -10.45 71.52
CA MET A 22 25.76 -11.28 70.34
C MET A 22 24.51 -11.41 69.47
N PHE A 23 23.32 -11.57 70.05
CA PHE A 23 22.09 -11.64 69.29
C PHE A 23 21.77 -10.31 68.58
N PHE A 24 21.84 -9.20 69.32
CA PHE A 24 21.62 -7.89 68.72
C PHE A 24 22.69 -7.52 67.70
N ALA A 25 23.98 -7.85 67.93
CA ALA A 25 25.05 -7.61 66.99
C ALA A 25 24.79 -8.33 65.64
N ARG A 26 24.33 -9.58 65.67
CA ARG A 26 23.95 -10.30 64.47
C ARG A 26 22.75 -9.68 63.74
N THR A 27 21.73 -9.27 64.49
CA THR A 27 20.54 -8.65 63.96
C THR A 27 20.86 -7.30 63.32
N VAL A 28 21.64 -6.46 63.99
CA VAL A 28 22.11 -5.16 63.45
C VAL A 28 22.95 -5.37 62.21
N GLN A 29 23.88 -6.34 62.20
CA GLN A 29 24.72 -6.67 61.05
C GLN A 29 23.89 -7.12 59.84
N THR A 30 22.80 -7.92 60.06
CA THR A 30 21.92 -8.39 59.01
C THR A 30 21.08 -7.25 58.43
N ILE A 31 20.72 -6.24 59.22
CA ILE A 31 19.93 -5.08 58.79
C ILE A 31 20.83 -4.02 58.09
N THR A 32 22.06 -3.86 58.51
CA THR A 32 22.96 -2.82 58.03
C THR A 32 23.80 -3.24 56.82
N THR A 33 24.02 -4.55 56.61
CA THR A 33 24.81 -5.06 55.49
C THR A 33 23.99 -5.08 54.21
N PRO A 34 24.44 -4.47 53.09
CA PRO A 34 23.77 -4.53 51.81
C PRO A 34 23.63 -5.96 51.31
N LYS A 35 22.49 -6.23 50.71
CA LYS A 35 22.19 -7.52 50.11
C LYS A 35 22.31 -7.41 48.60
N VAL A 36 22.94 -8.41 48.01
CA VAL A 36 23.19 -8.48 46.56
C VAL A 36 22.71 -9.79 45.96
N GLN A 37 22.13 -9.69 44.79
CA GLN A 37 21.82 -10.85 43.97
C GLN A 37 23.10 -11.24 43.23
N LEU A 38 23.48 -12.53 43.28
CA LEU A 38 24.70 -13.02 42.66
C LEU A 38 24.38 -13.63 41.32
N VAL A 39 25.18 -13.27 40.32
CA VAL A 39 25.19 -13.88 39.00
C VAL A 39 26.59 -14.32 38.62
N THR A 40 26.69 -15.36 37.82
CA THR A 40 27.98 -15.91 37.40
C THR A 40 28.23 -15.55 35.94
N GLY A 41 29.41 -15.04 35.62
CA GLY A 41 29.82 -14.81 34.24
C GLY A 41 29.84 -16.12 33.46
N THR A 42 29.25 -16.11 32.27
CA THR A 42 29.21 -17.27 31.38
C THR A 42 29.98 -16.99 30.09
N THR A 43 30.68 -18.00 29.58
CA THR A 43 31.33 -17.87 28.28
C THR A 43 30.35 -18.18 27.15
N GLY A 44 30.18 -17.25 26.21
CA GLY A 44 29.26 -17.45 25.10
C GLY A 44 29.46 -16.41 24.00
N LYS A 45 28.75 -16.62 22.90
CA LYS A 45 28.66 -15.59 21.86
C LYS A 45 27.53 -14.64 22.22
N PHE A 46 27.84 -13.36 22.22
CA PHE A 46 26.81 -12.35 22.42
C PHE A 46 25.75 -12.42 21.31
N GLU A 47 24.50 -12.48 21.71
CA GLU A 47 23.34 -12.48 20.79
C GLU A 47 22.37 -11.38 21.21
N GLN A 48 21.93 -10.62 20.24
CA GLN A 48 20.93 -9.59 20.45
C GLN A 48 19.89 -9.64 19.33
N ALA A 49 18.62 -9.84 19.71
CA ALA A 49 17.52 -9.69 18.79
C ALA A 49 17.17 -8.21 18.65
N MET A 50 17.03 -7.76 17.41
CA MET A 50 16.58 -6.42 17.06
C MET A 50 15.25 -6.57 16.32
N LYS A 51 14.23 -5.83 16.75
CA LYS A 51 12.90 -5.86 16.17
C LYS A 51 12.70 -4.68 15.25
N PHE A 52 12.06 -4.93 14.12
CA PHE A 52 11.75 -3.95 13.08
C PHE A 52 10.32 -4.17 12.61
N THR A 53 9.65 -3.09 12.25
CA THR A 53 8.40 -3.18 11.48
C THR A 53 8.75 -3.06 10.01
N ALA A 54 8.45 -4.09 9.24
CA ALA A 54 8.60 -4.11 7.79
C ALA A 54 7.25 -3.89 7.12
N GLN A 55 7.27 -3.16 6.00
CA GLN A 55 6.12 -2.94 5.12
C GLN A 55 6.35 -3.70 3.81
N VAL A 56 5.27 -4.19 3.23
CA VAL A 56 5.34 -4.75 1.88
C VAL A 56 5.49 -3.62 0.88
N GLU A 57 6.51 -3.70 0.04
CA GLU A 57 6.75 -2.74 -1.03
C GLU A 57 6.85 -3.48 -2.36
N PHE A 58 6.24 -2.93 -3.40
CA PHE A 58 6.42 -3.38 -4.76
C PHE A 58 7.45 -2.49 -5.43
N PRO A 59 8.55 -3.05 -5.98
CA PRO A 59 9.58 -2.26 -6.68
C PRO A 59 9.02 -1.49 -7.86
N GLU A 60 8.07 -2.09 -8.57
CA GLU A 60 7.34 -1.48 -9.67
C GLU A 60 5.87 -1.37 -9.31
N LYS A 61 5.30 -0.19 -9.52
CA LYS A 61 3.90 0.12 -9.28
C LYS A 61 3.42 1.17 -10.27
N GLU A 62 2.15 1.13 -10.59
CA GLU A 62 1.49 2.03 -11.53
C GLU A 62 0.30 2.68 -10.86
N ASP A 63 0.26 3.99 -10.95
CA ASP A 63 -0.86 4.80 -10.48
C ASP A 63 -1.92 4.89 -11.56
N VAL A 64 -3.12 4.37 -11.27
CA VAL A 64 -4.23 4.35 -12.22
C VAL A 64 -5.15 5.53 -11.92
N THR A 65 -5.25 6.42 -12.90
CA THR A 65 -6.17 7.56 -12.90
C THR A 65 -7.24 7.37 -13.95
N LEU A 66 -8.46 7.76 -13.65
CA LEU A 66 -9.54 7.78 -14.64
C LEU A 66 -9.50 9.11 -15.41
N LYS A 67 -9.07 9.05 -16.67
CA LYS A 67 -8.98 10.24 -17.54
C LYS A 67 -10.33 10.94 -17.72
N ASP A 68 -11.41 10.18 -17.69
CA ASP A 68 -12.77 10.72 -17.83
C ASP A 68 -13.26 11.50 -16.61
N ALA A 69 -12.72 11.20 -15.42
CA ALA A 69 -13.00 11.98 -14.22
C ALA A 69 -12.41 13.41 -14.26
N ALA A 70 -11.33 13.61 -15.04
CA ALA A 70 -10.75 14.94 -15.25
C ALA A 70 -11.67 15.89 -16.05
N LYS A 71 -12.61 15.36 -16.84
CA LYS A 71 -13.59 16.14 -17.60
C LYS A 71 -14.81 16.55 -16.77
N SER A 72 -15.17 15.73 -15.79
CA SER A 72 -16.32 15.93 -14.92
C SER A 72 -16.17 15.03 -13.71
N SER A 73 -16.31 15.57 -12.51
CA SER A 73 -16.24 14.80 -11.27
C SER A 73 -17.21 13.63 -11.30
N ILE A 74 -16.79 12.49 -10.79
CA ILE A 74 -17.61 11.28 -10.67
C ILE A 74 -17.88 10.98 -9.19
N THR A 75 -18.96 10.29 -8.91
CA THR A 75 -19.26 9.76 -7.59
C THR A 75 -18.94 8.28 -7.56
N VAL A 76 -18.16 7.87 -6.58
CA VAL A 76 -17.83 6.45 -6.36
C VAL A 76 -18.99 5.78 -5.64
N ASP A 77 -19.60 4.78 -6.28
CA ASP A 77 -20.78 4.10 -5.72
C ASP A 77 -20.38 2.98 -4.78
N LYS A 78 -19.46 2.11 -5.23
CA LYS A 78 -19.03 0.95 -4.46
C LYS A 78 -17.61 0.52 -4.82
N VAL A 79 -16.81 0.15 -3.81
CA VAL A 79 -15.48 -0.44 -3.98
C VAL A 79 -15.55 -1.92 -3.65
N TYR A 80 -15.02 -2.78 -4.53
CA TYR A 80 -15.10 -4.25 -4.42
C TYR A 80 -13.81 -4.90 -3.93
N VAL A 81 -12.70 -4.17 -3.96
CA VAL A 81 -11.37 -4.67 -3.63
C VAL A 81 -10.80 -3.96 -2.42
N GLN A 82 -9.77 -4.53 -1.82
CA GLN A 82 -9.03 -3.97 -0.68
C GLN A 82 -7.53 -3.98 -0.99
N VAL A 83 -6.77 -3.21 -0.24
CA VAL A 83 -5.31 -3.25 -0.29
C VAL A 83 -4.82 -4.68 -0.06
N GLY A 84 -3.88 -5.12 -0.88
CA GLY A 84 -3.35 -6.49 -0.87
C GLY A 84 -4.21 -7.52 -1.59
N HIS A 85 -5.33 -7.13 -2.19
CA HIS A 85 -6.11 -8.03 -3.04
C HIS A 85 -5.39 -8.24 -4.38
N TRP A 86 -5.25 -9.50 -4.79
CA TRP A 86 -4.85 -9.85 -6.15
C TRP A 86 -6.05 -9.74 -7.07
N VAL A 87 -5.89 -9.02 -8.16
CA VAL A 87 -6.93 -8.84 -9.18
C VAL A 87 -6.45 -9.34 -10.52
N GLU A 88 -7.36 -9.91 -11.28
CA GLU A 88 -7.14 -10.32 -12.66
C GLU A 88 -7.56 -9.21 -13.63
N LYS A 89 -6.98 -9.20 -14.83
CA LYS A 89 -7.37 -8.28 -15.89
C LYS A 89 -8.88 -8.35 -16.15
N GLY A 90 -9.55 -7.19 -16.11
CA GLY A 90 -11.00 -7.09 -16.31
C GLY A 90 -11.83 -7.30 -15.04
N GLU A 91 -11.21 -7.64 -13.91
CA GLU A 91 -11.91 -7.69 -12.62
C GLU A 91 -12.35 -6.30 -12.17
N THR A 92 -13.56 -6.19 -11.64
CA THR A 92 -14.13 -4.89 -11.21
C THR A 92 -13.49 -4.42 -9.91
N ILE A 93 -12.84 -3.27 -9.95
CA ILE A 93 -12.21 -2.62 -8.80
C ILE A 93 -13.25 -1.81 -8.01
N PHE A 94 -13.99 -0.94 -8.71
CA PHE A 94 -15.08 -0.16 -8.14
C PHE A 94 -16.09 0.23 -9.21
N THR A 95 -17.25 0.71 -8.78
CA THR A 95 -18.27 1.31 -9.64
C THR A 95 -18.40 2.78 -9.30
N ALA A 96 -18.69 3.58 -10.30
CA ALA A 96 -18.91 5.01 -10.16
C ALA A 96 -20.03 5.46 -11.13
N SER A 97 -20.55 6.64 -10.89
CA SER A 97 -21.58 7.27 -11.71
C SER A 97 -21.23 8.74 -11.96
N LEU A 98 -21.80 9.28 -13.02
CA LEU A 98 -21.77 10.72 -13.30
C LEU A 98 -22.98 11.37 -12.60
N PRO A 99 -22.78 12.27 -11.62
CA PRO A 99 -23.89 12.90 -10.91
C PRO A 99 -24.84 13.70 -11.82
N SER A 100 -24.29 14.26 -12.90
CA SER A 100 -25.05 15.04 -13.87
C SER A 100 -25.63 14.23 -15.04
N TYR A 101 -25.40 12.90 -15.07
CA TYR A 101 -25.74 12.08 -16.23
C TYR A 101 -27.21 12.22 -16.67
N ASP A 102 -28.15 12.06 -15.72
CA ASP A 102 -29.58 12.10 -16.03
C ASP A 102 -30.01 13.49 -16.53
N ASP A 103 -29.50 14.54 -15.89
CA ASP A 103 -29.81 15.93 -16.27
C ASP A 103 -29.20 16.30 -17.63
N ASP A 104 -27.95 15.90 -17.88
CA ASP A 104 -27.26 16.21 -19.13
C ASP A 104 -27.84 15.36 -20.29
N MET A 105 -28.13 14.09 -20.06
CA MET A 105 -28.83 13.23 -21.03
C MET A 105 -30.21 13.77 -21.37
N LYS A 106 -30.93 14.26 -20.36
CA LYS A 106 -32.25 14.87 -20.57
C LYS A 106 -32.13 16.13 -21.44
N LYS A 107 -31.18 17.03 -21.14
CA LYS A 107 -30.95 18.26 -21.96
C LYS A 107 -30.61 17.92 -23.40
N LEU A 108 -29.77 16.91 -23.62
CA LEU A 108 -29.41 16.46 -24.97
C LEU A 108 -30.63 15.91 -25.71
N LYS A 109 -31.47 15.10 -25.04
CA LYS A 109 -32.72 14.58 -25.61
C LYS A 109 -33.71 15.69 -25.91
N ASP A 110 -33.91 16.64 -25.01
CA ASP A 110 -34.79 17.77 -25.20
C ASP A 110 -34.31 18.63 -26.40
N SER A 111 -32.98 18.90 -26.49
CA SER A 111 -32.40 19.62 -27.63
C SER A 111 -32.52 18.85 -28.93
N TYR A 112 -32.34 17.53 -28.90
CA TYR A 112 -32.50 16.68 -30.07
C TYR A 112 -33.99 16.70 -30.57
N GLN A 113 -34.94 16.62 -29.64
CA GLN A 113 -36.36 16.72 -29.97
C GLN A 113 -36.69 18.07 -30.58
N GLU A 114 -36.26 19.18 -29.97
CA GLU A 114 -36.48 20.54 -30.49
C GLU A 114 -35.93 20.69 -31.93
N LYS A 115 -34.69 20.22 -32.15
CA LYS A 115 -34.05 20.28 -33.48
C LYS A 115 -34.75 19.38 -34.49
N SER A 116 -35.23 18.20 -34.05
CA SER A 116 -36.00 17.29 -34.90
C SER A 116 -37.34 17.88 -35.32
N GLU A 117 -38.06 18.54 -34.39
CA GLU A 117 -39.30 19.25 -34.67
C GLU A 117 -39.07 20.44 -35.64
N ALA A 118 -37.97 21.21 -35.42
CA ALA A 118 -37.61 22.30 -36.33
C ALA A 118 -37.25 21.80 -37.75
N LEU A 119 -36.59 20.65 -37.86
CA LEU A 119 -36.35 20.01 -39.17
C LEU A 119 -37.65 19.58 -39.85
N LEU A 120 -38.58 18.99 -39.08
CA LEU A 120 -39.88 18.61 -39.59
C LEU A 120 -40.70 19.84 -40.08
N GLU A 121 -40.70 20.91 -39.31
CA GLU A 121 -41.32 22.18 -39.71
C GLU A 121 -40.69 22.75 -41.00
N LEU A 122 -39.37 22.70 -41.11
CA LEU A 122 -38.64 23.11 -42.31
C LEU A 122 -39.07 22.29 -43.52
N ASP A 123 -39.16 20.96 -43.36
CA ASP A 123 -39.58 20.04 -44.42
C ASP A 123 -41.07 20.28 -44.81
N ILE A 124 -41.96 20.50 -43.85
CA ILE A 124 -43.38 20.83 -44.11
C ILE A 124 -43.52 22.17 -44.84
N ALA A 125 -42.82 23.22 -44.41
CA ALA A 125 -42.84 24.55 -45.02
C ALA A 125 -42.38 24.53 -46.50
N ASN A 126 -41.46 23.60 -46.81
CA ASN A 126 -40.89 23.49 -48.15
C ASN A 126 -41.53 22.36 -48.99
N ARG A 127 -42.61 21.75 -48.51
CA ARG A 127 -43.34 20.64 -49.18
C ARG A 127 -43.81 20.98 -50.61
N LYS A 128 -43.97 22.29 -50.91
CA LYS A 128 -44.27 22.77 -52.27
C LYS A 128 -43.20 22.44 -53.30
N TYR A 129 -41.96 22.34 -52.87
CA TYR A 129 -40.83 21.96 -53.75
C TYR A 129 -40.78 20.46 -53.99
N SER A 130 -41.60 19.68 -53.30
CA SER A 130 -41.65 18.22 -53.36
C SER A 130 -42.66 17.67 -54.42
N LYS A 131 -43.33 18.49 -55.20
CA LYS A 131 -44.44 18.04 -56.07
C LYS A 131 -44.11 17.73 -57.52
N GLU A 132 -42.89 17.83 -57.98
CA GLU A 132 -42.53 17.47 -59.35
C GLU A 132 -41.89 16.07 -59.42
N SER A 133 -42.60 15.13 -60.06
CA SER A 133 -42.57 13.68 -59.88
C SER A 133 -41.22 12.95 -59.71
N LYS A 134 -40.22 13.25 -60.52
CA LYS A 134 -38.93 12.51 -60.44
C LYS A 134 -37.89 13.15 -59.52
N GLN A 135 -37.92 14.45 -59.34
CA GLN A 135 -37.07 15.16 -58.39
C GLN A 135 -37.45 14.83 -56.99
N ASN A 136 -38.75 14.61 -56.72
CA ASN A 136 -39.27 14.27 -55.39
C ASN A 136 -38.89 12.86 -54.99
N GLU A 137 -38.99 11.89 -55.93
CA GLU A 137 -38.53 10.52 -55.66
C GLU A 137 -37.03 10.48 -55.33
N LEU A 138 -36.20 11.24 -56.03
CA LEU A 138 -34.77 11.33 -55.77
C LEU A 138 -34.42 12.12 -54.49
N TYR A 139 -35.25 13.11 -54.18
CA TYR A 139 -35.12 13.86 -52.94
C TYR A 139 -35.53 13.01 -51.76
N ASP A 140 -36.67 12.31 -51.80
CA ASP A 140 -37.15 11.40 -50.77
C ASP A 140 -36.13 10.27 -50.56
N ALA A 141 -35.54 9.71 -51.65
CA ALA A 141 -34.49 8.72 -51.57
C ALA A 141 -33.22 9.25 -50.88
N LEU A 142 -32.86 10.53 -51.10
CA LEU A 142 -31.74 11.16 -50.41
C LEU A 142 -32.00 11.35 -48.92
N VAL A 143 -33.25 11.77 -48.57
CA VAL A 143 -33.65 11.91 -47.16
C VAL A 143 -33.59 10.57 -46.44
N GLU A 144 -34.21 9.52 -47.02
CA GLU A 144 -34.19 8.16 -46.46
C GLU A 144 -32.76 7.64 -46.27
N ALA A 145 -31.89 7.85 -47.29
CA ALA A 145 -30.48 7.46 -47.18
C ALA A 145 -29.73 8.21 -46.07
N GLN A 146 -30.05 9.51 -45.83
CA GLN A 146 -29.43 10.30 -44.76
C GLN A 146 -29.89 9.89 -43.38
N ASP A 147 -31.19 9.54 -43.23
CA ASP A 147 -31.73 9.06 -41.95
C ASP A 147 -31.14 7.70 -41.61
N GLU A 148 -31.05 6.76 -42.58
CA GLU A 148 -30.37 5.47 -42.42
C GLU A 148 -28.87 5.63 -42.09
N GLN A 149 -28.20 6.56 -42.75
CA GLN A 149 -26.78 6.89 -42.45
C GLN A 149 -26.61 7.36 -40.99
N GLY A 150 -27.51 8.26 -40.53
CA GLY A 150 -27.46 8.77 -39.17
C GLY A 150 -27.50 7.66 -38.14
N GLU A 151 -28.43 6.71 -38.32
CA GLU A 151 -28.56 5.58 -37.40
C GLU A 151 -27.36 4.63 -37.46
N LEU A 152 -26.87 4.31 -38.64
CA LEU A 152 -25.72 3.40 -38.79
C LEU A 152 -24.42 4.02 -38.32
N LEU A 153 -24.23 5.33 -38.46
CA LEU A 153 -23.09 6.07 -37.87
C LEU A 153 -23.16 6.01 -36.34
N TYR A 154 -24.37 6.16 -35.77
CA TYR A 154 -24.56 6.02 -34.33
C TYR A 154 -24.17 4.61 -33.86
N GLN A 155 -24.69 3.57 -34.49
CA GLN A 155 -24.40 2.17 -34.13
C GLN A 155 -22.91 1.86 -34.24
N ALA A 156 -22.23 2.32 -35.30
CA ALA A 156 -20.79 2.11 -35.48
C ALA A 156 -19.96 2.80 -34.39
N ARG A 157 -20.27 4.05 -34.06
CA ARG A 157 -19.60 4.76 -32.95
C ARG A 157 -19.83 4.07 -31.63
N PHE A 158 -21.05 3.66 -31.35
CA PHE A 158 -21.40 2.96 -30.12
C PHE A 158 -20.63 1.64 -29.99
N ALA A 159 -20.59 0.82 -31.04
CA ALA A 159 -19.82 -0.42 -31.05
C ALA A 159 -18.32 -0.19 -30.84
N ALA A 160 -17.75 0.82 -31.51
CA ALA A 160 -16.34 1.17 -31.37
C ALA A 160 -15.98 1.63 -29.95
N MET A 161 -16.82 2.47 -29.35
CA MET A 161 -16.62 2.93 -27.98
C MET A 161 -16.70 1.80 -26.96
N GLN A 162 -17.63 0.86 -27.14
CA GLN A 162 -17.71 -0.35 -26.31
C GLN A 162 -16.41 -1.18 -26.38
N ALA A 163 -15.74 -1.14 -27.52
CA ALA A 163 -14.44 -1.79 -27.75
C ALA A 163 -13.22 -0.93 -27.35
N GLY A 164 -13.45 0.27 -26.78
CA GLY A 164 -12.36 1.20 -26.44
C GLY A 164 -11.69 1.87 -27.64
N ILE A 165 -12.32 1.83 -28.82
CA ILE A 165 -11.81 2.40 -30.07
C ILE A 165 -12.44 3.76 -30.31
N THR A 166 -11.61 4.80 -30.52
CA THR A 166 -12.08 6.14 -30.87
C THR A 166 -12.07 6.31 -32.40
N LEU A 167 -13.22 6.60 -32.98
CA LEU A 167 -13.38 6.86 -34.41
C LEU A 167 -13.40 8.37 -34.68
N ASN A 168 -12.51 8.86 -35.55
CA ASN A 168 -12.41 10.25 -35.95
C ASN A 168 -12.70 10.44 -37.44
N GLY A 169 -13.31 11.57 -37.81
CA GLY A 169 -13.65 11.86 -39.17
C GLY A 169 -14.93 11.18 -39.68
N ASP A 170 -14.98 10.84 -40.96
CA ASP A 170 -16.12 10.19 -41.61
C ASP A 170 -16.00 8.64 -41.61
N ALA A 171 -17.07 7.95 -42.05
CA ALA A 171 -17.10 6.49 -42.03
C ALA A 171 -15.99 5.84 -42.89
N SER A 172 -15.60 6.48 -44.00
CA SER A 172 -14.51 5.99 -44.84
C SER A 172 -13.15 6.09 -44.17
N GLU A 173 -12.95 7.14 -43.34
CA GLU A 173 -11.75 7.30 -42.53
C GLU A 173 -11.73 6.28 -41.37
N TRP A 174 -12.91 5.98 -40.79
CA TRP A 174 -13.03 4.95 -39.75
C TRP A 174 -12.56 3.58 -40.23
N LYS A 175 -12.98 3.20 -41.45
CA LYS A 175 -12.54 1.94 -42.06
C LYS A 175 -11.01 1.86 -42.20
N LYS A 176 -10.36 2.98 -42.55
CA LYS A 176 -8.87 3.06 -42.65
C LYS A 176 -8.23 2.99 -41.24
N GLN A 177 -8.86 3.64 -40.24
CA GLN A 177 -8.39 3.60 -38.86
C GLN A 177 -8.47 2.18 -38.31
N LEU A 178 -9.58 1.44 -38.53
CA LEU A 178 -9.71 0.06 -38.08
C LEU A 178 -8.71 -0.87 -38.77
N ALA A 179 -8.44 -0.67 -40.06
CA ALA A 179 -7.46 -1.47 -40.82
C ALA A 179 -6.02 -1.32 -40.29
N ALA A 180 -5.72 -0.26 -39.52
CA ALA A 180 -4.42 -0.03 -38.92
C ALA A 180 -4.30 -0.66 -37.49
N LEU A 181 -5.36 -1.21 -36.95
CA LEU A 181 -5.39 -1.86 -35.64
C LEU A 181 -5.24 -3.38 -35.77
N SER A 182 -4.56 -4.01 -34.84
CA SER A 182 -4.26 -5.44 -34.89
C SER A 182 -5.32 -6.33 -34.24
N ASP A 183 -6.24 -5.76 -33.46
CA ASP A 183 -7.28 -6.53 -32.76
C ASP A 183 -8.59 -5.71 -32.73
N VAL A 184 -9.42 -5.89 -33.77
CA VAL A 184 -10.70 -5.21 -33.89
C VAL A 184 -11.82 -6.25 -33.78
N PRO A 185 -12.77 -6.08 -32.86
CA PRO A 185 -13.92 -7.00 -32.76
C PRO A 185 -14.74 -6.99 -34.07
N ASP A 186 -15.19 -8.17 -34.50
CA ASP A 186 -16.00 -8.34 -35.74
C ASP A 186 -17.23 -7.43 -35.75
N ALA A 187 -17.89 -7.27 -34.61
CA ALA A 187 -19.05 -6.40 -34.46
C ALA A 187 -18.75 -4.92 -34.79
N VAL A 188 -17.55 -4.43 -34.47
CA VAL A 188 -17.13 -3.06 -34.80
C VAL A 188 -16.85 -2.94 -36.30
N SER A 189 -16.13 -3.92 -36.86
CA SER A 189 -15.85 -3.95 -38.29
C SER A 189 -17.13 -3.99 -39.12
N GLU A 190 -18.09 -4.85 -38.74
CA GLU A 190 -19.38 -4.96 -39.42
C GLU A 190 -20.20 -3.67 -39.32
N ALA A 191 -20.25 -3.02 -38.15
CA ALA A 191 -20.96 -1.78 -37.96
C ALA A 191 -20.34 -0.63 -38.78
N VAL A 192 -19.01 -0.54 -38.85
CA VAL A 192 -18.30 0.46 -39.68
C VAL A 192 -18.52 0.19 -41.17
N ASP A 193 -18.48 -1.06 -41.61
CA ASP A 193 -18.77 -1.40 -42.99
C ASP A 193 -20.20 -1.01 -43.41
N LYS A 194 -21.19 -1.20 -42.55
CA LYS A 194 -22.55 -0.71 -42.75
C LYS A 194 -22.63 0.82 -42.82
N ALA A 195 -21.89 1.52 -41.95
CA ALA A 195 -21.85 2.97 -41.97
C ALA A 195 -21.19 3.52 -43.24
N VAL A 196 -20.12 2.88 -43.72
CA VAL A 196 -19.49 3.23 -45.03
C VAL A 196 -20.47 3.01 -46.18
N ALA A 197 -21.17 1.87 -46.22
CA ALA A 197 -22.13 1.59 -47.26
C ALA A 197 -23.29 2.61 -47.23
N ALA A 198 -23.72 3.05 -46.07
CA ALA A 198 -24.73 4.10 -45.94
C ALA A 198 -24.21 5.47 -46.40
N GLN A 199 -22.98 5.81 -46.15
CA GLN A 199 -22.33 7.01 -46.68
C GLN A 199 -22.26 7.00 -48.20
N ASP A 200 -21.85 5.87 -48.78
CA ASP A 200 -21.82 5.69 -50.26
C ASP A 200 -23.25 5.81 -50.85
N LYS A 201 -24.24 5.29 -50.16
CA LYS A 201 -25.66 5.38 -50.57
C LYS A 201 -26.15 6.84 -50.62
N VAL A 202 -25.81 7.64 -49.58
CA VAL A 202 -26.08 9.09 -49.54
C VAL A 202 -25.38 9.84 -50.67
N GLU A 203 -24.12 9.52 -50.93
CA GLU A 203 -23.34 10.14 -52.02
C GLU A 203 -23.96 9.81 -53.39
N ALA A 204 -24.33 8.56 -53.62
CA ALA A 204 -25.02 8.11 -54.84
C ALA A 204 -26.39 8.81 -55.03
N ALA A 205 -27.23 8.89 -53.98
CA ALA A 205 -28.49 9.58 -54.00
C ALA A 205 -28.35 11.08 -54.29
N ARG A 206 -27.34 11.72 -53.68
CA ARG A 206 -26.96 13.12 -53.94
C ARG A 206 -26.55 13.34 -55.38
N SER A 207 -25.67 12.49 -55.89
CA SER A 207 -25.18 12.56 -57.30
C SER A 207 -26.32 12.38 -58.27
N ALA A 208 -27.24 11.43 -58.01
CA ALA A 208 -28.43 11.22 -58.84
C ALA A 208 -29.34 12.46 -58.89
N LEU A 209 -29.54 13.10 -57.73
CA LEU A 209 -30.34 14.35 -57.63
C LEU A 209 -29.68 15.47 -58.43
N TYR A 210 -28.35 15.68 -58.28
CA TYR A 210 -27.61 16.70 -59.02
C TYR A 210 -27.63 16.45 -60.52
N ALA A 211 -27.47 15.21 -60.98
CA ALA A 211 -27.53 14.86 -62.42
C ALA A 211 -28.87 15.30 -63.07
N VAL A 212 -30.00 15.16 -62.37
CA VAL A 212 -31.28 15.62 -62.88
C VAL A 212 -31.34 17.14 -62.98
N TYR A 213 -30.73 17.87 -62.06
CA TYR A 213 -30.66 19.34 -62.13
C TYR A 213 -29.76 19.80 -63.29
N GLU A 214 -28.63 19.19 -63.52
CA GLU A 214 -27.72 19.52 -64.63
C GLU A 214 -28.32 19.23 -66.00
N ASP A 215 -28.96 18.08 -66.17
CA ASP A 215 -29.54 17.66 -67.42
C ASP A 215 -30.68 18.56 -67.92
N ARG A 216 -31.47 19.16 -67.02
CA ARG A 216 -32.59 20.02 -67.34
C ARG A 216 -32.21 21.48 -67.63
N LYS A 217 -30.97 21.92 -67.48
CA LYS A 217 -30.53 23.34 -67.51
C LYS A 217 -31.42 24.26 -66.64
N GLN A 218 -32.09 23.69 -65.69
CA GLN A 218 -32.86 24.49 -64.73
C GLN A 218 -31.88 25.03 -63.68
N ARG A 219 -31.86 26.36 -63.55
CA ARG A 219 -31.28 27.00 -62.39
C ARG A 219 -32.13 26.54 -61.19
N VAL A 220 -31.54 25.77 -60.28
CA VAL A 220 -32.12 25.53 -58.99
C VAL A 220 -32.48 26.86 -58.40
N SER A 221 -33.73 27.11 -58.04
CA SER A 221 -34.11 28.40 -57.44
C SER A 221 -33.28 28.62 -56.19
N SER A 222 -32.90 29.85 -55.89
CA SER A 222 -32.15 30.14 -54.68
C SER A 222 -32.82 29.66 -53.40
N ASP A 223 -34.14 29.53 -53.42
CA ASP A 223 -34.96 29.07 -52.30
C ASP A 223 -34.83 27.56 -52.08
N VAL A 224 -34.77 26.75 -53.17
CA VAL A 224 -34.51 25.29 -53.08
C VAL A 224 -33.10 25.04 -52.55
N PHE A 225 -32.15 25.81 -53.05
CA PHE A 225 -30.74 25.68 -52.60
C PHE A 225 -30.60 26.06 -51.12
N LYS A 226 -31.27 27.09 -50.68
CA LYS A 226 -31.31 27.48 -49.28
C LYS A 226 -31.96 26.39 -48.42
N TYR A 227 -33.10 25.86 -48.82
CA TYR A 227 -33.73 24.76 -48.10
C TYR A 227 -32.85 23.51 -47.96
N ILE A 228 -32.19 23.07 -49.03
CA ILE A 228 -31.23 21.96 -48.98
C ILE A 228 -30.12 22.22 -48.00
N ASN A 229 -29.52 23.40 -48.02
CA ASN A 229 -28.45 23.78 -47.12
C ASN A 229 -28.92 23.85 -45.66
N ASP A 230 -30.08 24.46 -45.39
CA ASP A 230 -30.64 24.58 -44.05
C ASP A 230 -30.99 23.18 -43.48
N ARG A 231 -31.54 22.30 -44.33
CA ARG A 231 -31.82 20.90 -43.98
C ARG A 231 -30.56 20.12 -43.65
N ASN A 232 -29.55 20.21 -44.52
CA ASN A 232 -28.27 19.53 -44.29
C ASN A 232 -27.57 20.02 -42.99
N LYS A 233 -27.71 21.33 -42.69
CA LYS A 233 -27.21 21.87 -41.44
C LYS A 233 -27.96 21.33 -40.23
N ALA A 234 -29.30 21.24 -40.29
CA ALA A 234 -30.12 20.69 -39.22
C ALA A 234 -29.81 19.21 -38.98
N ILE A 235 -29.66 18.42 -40.04
CA ILE A 235 -29.27 17.01 -39.93
C ILE A 235 -27.86 16.88 -39.29
N LYS A 236 -26.91 17.74 -39.67
CA LYS A 236 -25.61 17.72 -39.06
C LYS A 236 -25.66 18.02 -37.55
N GLU A 237 -26.46 19.03 -37.13
CA GLU A 237 -26.69 19.35 -35.74
C GLU A 237 -27.32 18.19 -34.97
N LEU A 238 -28.29 17.48 -35.55
CA LEU A 238 -28.90 16.27 -34.96
C LEU A 238 -27.88 15.13 -34.80
N ASN A 239 -27.03 14.91 -35.82
CA ASN A 239 -25.97 13.90 -35.73
C ASN A 239 -24.93 14.22 -34.67
N GLU A 240 -24.60 15.50 -34.48
CA GLU A 240 -23.71 15.96 -33.42
C GLU A 240 -24.31 15.71 -32.03
N LEU A 241 -25.58 16.03 -31.83
CA LEU A 241 -26.30 15.74 -30.58
C LEU A 241 -26.38 14.24 -30.28
N GLN A 242 -26.66 13.42 -31.34
CA GLN A 242 -26.62 11.97 -31.18
C GLN A 242 -25.21 11.47 -30.75
N ALA A 243 -24.16 11.99 -31.37
CA ALA A 243 -22.80 11.63 -30.99
C ALA A 243 -22.48 12.01 -29.54
N GLU A 244 -22.94 13.18 -29.08
CA GLU A 244 -22.79 13.61 -27.69
C GLU A 244 -23.55 12.70 -26.71
N MET A 245 -24.79 12.29 -27.05
CA MET A 245 -25.54 11.32 -26.24
C MET A 245 -24.82 9.99 -26.13
N VAL A 246 -24.28 9.48 -27.25
CA VAL A 246 -23.48 8.24 -27.25
C VAL A 246 -22.24 8.37 -26.41
N GLU A 247 -21.50 9.48 -26.54
CA GLU A 247 -20.30 9.72 -25.73
C GLU A 247 -20.62 9.74 -24.23
N LEU A 248 -21.73 10.39 -23.86
CA LEU A 248 -22.18 10.45 -22.47
C LEU A 248 -22.58 9.07 -21.94
N ASP A 249 -23.35 8.30 -22.74
CA ASP A 249 -23.73 6.93 -22.40
C ASP A 249 -22.54 6.00 -22.22
N ALA A 250 -21.62 6.00 -23.17
CA ALA A 250 -20.46 5.15 -23.11
C ALA A 250 -19.54 5.51 -21.92
N ARG A 251 -19.43 6.79 -21.64
CA ARG A 251 -18.70 7.26 -20.47
C ARG A 251 -19.33 6.79 -19.16
N ASN A 252 -20.65 6.92 -19.03
CA ASN A 252 -21.38 6.41 -17.86
C ASN A 252 -21.29 4.88 -17.75
N ALA A 253 -21.39 4.17 -18.86
CA ALA A 253 -21.23 2.71 -18.92
C ALA A 253 -19.83 2.26 -18.50
N ALA A 254 -18.77 2.96 -18.94
CA ALA A 254 -17.40 2.67 -18.55
C ALA A 254 -17.17 2.88 -17.03
N LEU A 255 -17.81 3.88 -16.43
CA LEU A 255 -17.75 4.14 -15.00
C LEU A 255 -18.54 3.12 -14.17
N SER A 256 -19.59 2.54 -14.73
CA SER A 256 -20.40 1.51 -14.04
C SER A 256 -19.59 0.25 -13.69
N LYS A 257 -18.43 0.04 -14.34
CA LYS A 257 -17.48 -1.04 -14.06
C LYS A 257 -16.06 -0.57 -14.35
N VAL A 258 -15.41 0.05 -13.37
CA VAL A 258 -13.98 0.34 -13.46
C VAL A 258 -13.22 -0.93 -13.17
N THR A 259 -12.51 -1.43 -14.16
CA THR A 259 -11.84 -2.74 -14.11
C THR A 259 -10.32 -2.62 -14.07
N ALA A 260 -9.66 -3.68 -13.59
CA ALA A 260 -8.21 -3.78 -13.61
C ALA A 260 -7.70 -3.85 -15.07
N PRO A 261 -6.72 -3.02 -15.46
CA PRO A 261 -6.15 -3.04 -16.81
C PRO A 261 -5.30 -4.28 -17.07
N ARG A 262 -4.79 -4.92 -16.03
CA ARG A 262 -3.95 -6.12 -16.03
C ARG A 262 -4.00 -6.82 -14.67
N ASP A 263 -3.39 -8.00 -14.59
CA ASP A 263 -3.22 -8.72 -13.34
C ASP A 263 -2.27 -7.98 -12.40
N GLY A 264 -2.50 -8.07 -11.10
CA GLY A 264 -1.63 -7.45 -10.11
C GLY A 264 -2.24 -7.32 -8.72
N TYR A 265 -1.44 -6.83 -7.77
CA TYR A 265 -1.90 -6.51 -6.42
C TYR A 265 -2.38 -5.07 -6.33
N ILE A 266 -3.47 -4.85 -5.64
CA ILE A 266 -3.90 -3.51 -5.24
C ILE A 266 -2.96 -3.01 -4.13
N VAL A 267 -2.13 -2.03 -4.46
CA VAL A 267 -1.14 -1.47 -3.54
C VAL A 267 -1.75 -0.38 -2.66
N SER A 268 -2.60 0.46 -3.25
CA SER A 268 -3.38 1.46 -2.52
C SER A 268 -4.71 1.72 -3.20
N ILE A 269 -5.70 2.16 -2.43
CA ILE A 269 -7.00 2.63 -2.92
C ILE A 269 -7.20 4.01 -2.31
N ASN A 270 -7.41 5.00 -3.17
CA ASN A 270 -7.53 6.40 -2.76
C ASN A 270 -8.95 6.93 -2.96
N VAL A 271 -9.91 6.05 -3.18
CA VAL A 271 -11.33 6.35 -3.33
C VAL A 271 -12.16 5.48 -2.37
N ALA A 272 -13.23 6.04 -1.83
CA ALA A 272 -14.17 5.35 -0.96
C ALA A 272 -15.61 5.53 -1.47
N PRO A 273 -16.54 4.63 -1.11
CA PRO A 273 -17.94 4.79 -1.46
C PRO A 273 -18.51 6.13 -0.98
N GLY A 274 -19.15 6.87 -1.88
CA GLY A 274 -19.68 8.21 -1.65
C GLY A 274 -18.71 9.36 -1.95
N ASP A 275 -17.45 9.07 -2.22
CA ASP A 275 -16.46 10.11 -2.57
C ASP A 275 -16.75 10.71 -3.94
N THR A 276 -16.44 11.99 -4.05
CA THR A 276 -16.34 12.68 -5.34
C THR A 276 -14.89 12.61 -5.81
N TYR A 277 -14.65 12.00 -6.95
CA TYR A 277 -13.33 11.85 -7.55
C TYR A 277 -13.22 12.71 -8.82
N ASP A 278 -12.16 13.52 -8.90
CA ASP A 278 -11.91 14.51 -9.97
C ASP A 278 -10.74 14.18 -10.89
N GLY A 279 -10.14 13.01 -10.71
CA GLY A 279 -8.98 12.58 -11.51
C GLY A 279 -7.65 13.27 -11.19
N SER A 280 -7.59 14.13 -10.18
CA SER A 280 -6.36 14.86 -9.79
C SER A 280 -5.31 13.95 -9.14
N LYS A 281 -5.72 12.83 -8.57
CA LYS A 281 -4.87 11.82 -7.95
C LYS A 281 -5.19 10.47 -8.54
N ALA A 282 -4.29 9.50 -8.32
CA ALA A 282 -4.60 8.11 -8.66
C ALA A 282 -5.84 7.62 -7.89
N ALA A 283 -6.77 6.96 -8.56
CA ALA A 283 -7.90 6.31 -7.90
C ALA A 283 -7.43 5.10 -7.10
N TYR A 284 -6.50 4.36 -7.65
CA TYR A 284 -5.81 3.25 -7.00
C TYR A 284 -4.42 3.06 -7.61
N THR A 285 -3.57 2.32 -6.90
CA THR A 285 -2.23 1.93 -7.40
C THR A 285 -2.18 0.42 -7.55
N LEU A 286 -1.72 -0.04 -8.70
CA LEU A 286 -1.54 -1.46 -9.03
C LEU A 286 -0.06 -1.81 -9.01
N SER A 287 0.31 -3.02 -8.56
CA SER A 287 1.70 -3.50 -8.66
C SER A 287 2.14 -3.61 -10.11
N GLY A 288 3.43 -3.44 -10.40
CA GLY A 288 3.98 -3.62 -11.76
C GLY A 288 3.76 -5.04 -12.29
N GLU A 289 3.76 -5.21 -13.59
CA GLU A 289 3.63 -6.52 -14.23
C GLU A 289 4.82 -7.40 -13.85
N GLY A 290 4.54 -8.58 -13.27
CA GLY A 290 5.58 -9.48 -12.76
C GLY A 290 6.37 -8.96 -11.55
N SER A 291 5.98 -7.82 -10.97
CA SER A 291 6.64 -7.26 -9.80
C SER A 291 6.41 -8.13 -8.58
N THR A 292 7.48 -8.72 -8.05
CA THR A 292 7.43 -9.49 -6.80
C THR A 292 7.48 -8.55 -5.61
N PRO A 293 6.57 -8.71 -4.62
CA PRO A 293 6.62 -7.90 -3.41
C PRO A 293 7.87 -8.22 -2.58
N VAL A 294 8.35 -7.24 -1.85
CA VAL A 294 9.46 -7.36 -0.90
C VAL A 294 9.05 -6.74 0.44
N LEU A 295 9.64 -7.23 1.52
CA LEU A 295 9.47 -6.61 2.83
C LEU A 295 10.58 -5.57 3.02
N LYS A 296 10.21 -4.32 3.25
CA LYS A 296 11.13 -3.21 3.48
C LYS A 296 11.01 -2.70 4.91
N ALA A 297 12.14 -2.63 5.62
CA ALA A 297 12.20 -2.06 6.95
C ALA A 297 13.24 -0.94 7.02
N SER A 298 12.91 0.12 7.76
CA SER A 298 13.82 1.23 8.00
C SER A 298 14.90 0.84 9.02
N LEU A 299 16.12 1.26 8.77
CA LEU A 299 17.27 1.13 9.68
C LEU A 299 17.60 2.46 10.37
N ALA A 300 16.69 3.43 10.37
CA ALA A 300 16.88 4.70 11.06
C ALA A 300 17.11 4.47 12.56
N GLY A 301 18.16 5.09 13.12
CA GLY A 301 18.51 4.97 14.54
C GLY A 301 19.21 3.66 14.93
N VAL A 302 19.44 2.75 13.98
CA VAL A 302 20.13 1.47 14.24
C VAL A 302 21.63 1.70 14.25
N GLN A 303 22.27 1.50 15.41
CA GLN A 303 23.71 1.67 15.57
C GLN A 303 24.53 0.49 15.03
N ARG A 304 23.90 -0.69 14.90
CA ARG A 304 24.58 -1.91 14.44
C ARG A 304 24.49 -2.04 12.92
N THR A 305 25.57 -2.56 12.35
CA THR A 305 25.62 -2.83 10.91
C THR A 305 24.78 -4.07 10.59
N ILE A 306 23.72 -3.90 9.83
CA ILE A 306 22.96 -4.97 9.21
C ILE A 306 23.59 -5.24 7.84
N THR A 307 23.76 -6.52 7.51
CA THR A 307 24.35 -6.95 6.23
C THR A 307 23.45 -7.97 5.53
N GLU A 308 23.59 -8.05 4.23
CA GLU A 308 22.93 -9.05 3.39
C GLU A 308 23.25 -10.47 3.89
N GLY A 309 22.29 -11.37 3.79
CA GLY A 309 22.37 -12.75 4.25
C GLY A 309 22.18 -12.95 5.76
N MET A 310 21.97 -11.89 6.56
CA MET A 310 21.61 -12.05 7.97
C MET A 310 20.27 -12.76 8.10
N LYS A 311 20.19 -13.69 9.06
CA LYS A 311 18.95 -14.42 9.36
C LYS A 311 17.95 -13.50 10.02
N ALA A 312 16.74 -13.47 9.46
CA ALA A 312 15.60 -12.77 9.99
C ALA A 312 14.49 -13.78 10.34
N THR A 313 13.66 -13.42 11.29
CA THR A 313 12.47 -14.18 11.68
C THR A 313 11.29 -13.23 11.64
N ILE A 314 10.26 -13.59 10.92
CA ILE A 314 9.00 -12.89 10.85
C ILE A 314 8.07 -13.50 11.87
N GLU A 315 7.48 -12.69 12.73
CA GLU A 315 6.46 -13.10 13.68
C GLU A 315 5.08 -12.70 13.14
N SER A 316 4.22 -13.69 12.91
CA SER A 316 2.84 -13.50 12.48
C SER A 316 1.91 -14.27 13.40
N ASP A 317 0.85 -13.61 13.87
CA ASP A 317 -0.15 -14.21 14.76
C ASP A 317 -0.81 -15.46 14.19
N ASN A 318 -0.93 -15.55 12.85
CA ASN A 318 -1.64 -16.63 12.17
C ASN A 318 -0.73 -17.76 11.64
N TYR A 319 0.54 -17.45 11.36
CA TYR A 319 1.49 -18.40 10.72
C TYR A 319 2.69 -18.73 11.63
N GLY A 320 2.72 -18.13 12.83
CA GLY A 320 3.82 -18.36 13.77
C GLY A 320 5.10 -17.64 13.37
N LYS A 321 6.25 -18.31 13.64
CA LYS A 321 7.58 -17.76 13.37
C LYS A 321 8.15 -18.36 12.09
N GLU A 322 8.31 -17.56 11.06
CA GLU A 322 8.93 -17.98 9.82
C GLU A 322 10.33 -17.41 9.67
N LYS A 323 11.25 -18.25 9.19
CA LYS A 323 12.65 -17.86 8.96
C LYS A 323 12.81 -17.32 7.56
N THR A 324 13.52 -16.21 7.46
CA THR A 324 13.89 -15.57 6.20
C THR A 324 15.29 -14.96 6.31
N THR A 325 15.70 -14.18 5.32
CA THR A 325 17.01 -13.53 5.28
C THR A 325 16.89 -12.09 4.81
N VAL A 326 17.84 -11.25 5.22
CA VAL A 326 18.04 -9.94 4.62
C VAL A 326 18.58 -10.13 3.22
N ASP A 327 17.81 -9.71 2.22
CA ASP A 327 18.17 -9.84 0.80
C ASP A 327 19.11 -8.71 0.37
N LYS A 328 18.78 -7.47 0.75
CA LYS A 328 19.55 -6.29 0.36
C LYS A 328 19.51 -5.21 1.43
N VAL A 329 20.61 -4.47 1.55
CA VAL A 329 20.68 -3.23 2.35
C VAL A 329 20.95 -2.06 1.41
N GLY A 330 20.16 -1.00 1.52
CA GLY A 330 20.25 0.19 0.67
C GLY A 330 20.09 1.49 1.43
N THR A 331 20.15 2.59 0.70
CA THR A 331 19.86 3.93 1.19
C THR A 331 18.83 4.55 0.24
N ASP A 332 17.79 5.13 0.79
CA ASP A 332 16.75 5.79 0.01
C ASP A 332 17.19 7.20 -0.44
N SER A 333 16.31 7.90 -1.17
CA SER A 333 16.55 9.25 -1.67
C SER A 333 16.69 10.30 -0.58
N THR A 334 16.26 10.01 0.66
CA THR A 334 16.38 10.89 1.83
C THR A 334 17.66 10.65 2.62
N GLY A 335 18.49 9.67 2.23
CA GLY A 335 19.68 9.25 2.94
C GLY A 335 19.40 8.26 4.08
N THR A 336 18.15 7.81 4.27
CA THR A 336 17.79 6.84 5.30
C THR A 336 18.14 5.42 4.83
N LYS A 337 18.88 4.69 5.67
CA LYS A 337 19.19 3.28 5.39
C LYS A 337 17.95 2.42 5.56
N TYR A 338 17.80 1.46 4.69
CA TYR A 338 16.74 0.44 4.75
C TYR A 338 17.30 -0.94 4.43
N MET A 339 16.54 -1.95 4.80
CA MET A 339 16.79 -3.34 4.38
C MET A 339 15.57 -3.89 3.64
N LEU A 340 15.85 -4.71 2.64
CA LEU A 340 14.88 -5.57 1.98
C LEU A 340 15.05 -6.98 2.53
N ILE A 341 13.93 -7.61 2.81
CA ILE A 341 13.86 -8.93 3.42
C ILE A 341 13.09 -9.83 2.47
N ALA A 342 13.62 -11.00 2.20
CA ALA A 342 12.95 -11.98 1.35
C ALA A 342 11.60 -12.38 1.95
N LEU A 343 10.60 -12.55 1.09
CA LEU A 343 9.28 -13.01 1.53
C LEU A 343 9.38 -14.43 2.10
N PRO A 344 8.71 -14.72 3.21
CA PRO A 344 8.56 -16.08 3.69
C PRO A 344 7.60 -16.87 2.78
N GLU A 345 7.63 -18.20 2.88
CA GLU A 345 6.85 -19.09 2.04
C GLU A 345 5.34 -18.80 2.11
N SER A 346 4.83 -18.50 3.31
CA SER A 346 3.41 -18.16 3.53
C SER A 346 2.93 -16.92 2.78
N MET A 347 3.84 -16.00 2.39
CA MET A 347 3.54 -14.76 1.69
C MET A 347 3.92 -14.79 0.21
N SER A 348 4.59 -15.87 -0.25
CA SER A 348 5.10 -15.96 -1.63
C SER A 348 4.04 -16.36 -2.65
N GLU A 349 2.93 -16.97 -2.21
CA GLU A 349 1.83 -17.37 -3.08
C GLU A 349 0.97 -16.18 -3.49
N THR A 350 0.55 -16.16 -4.76
CA THR A 350 -0.35 -15.14 -5.29
C THR A 350 -1.67 -15.12 -4.51
N GLY A 351 -2.09 -13.93 -4.08
CA GLY A 351 -3.32 -13.76 -3.30
C GLY A 351 -3.25 -14.24 -1.85
N SER A 352 -2.05 -14.56 -1.34
CA SER A 352 -1.85 -15.04 0.03
C SER A 352 -2.52 -14.13 1.07
N PRO A 353 -3.34 -14.69 1.99
CA PRO A 353 -3.92 -13.93 3.10
C PRO A 353 -2.86 -13.32 4.02
N ALA A 354 -1.70 -13.99 4.17
CA ALA A 354 -0.57 -13.48 4.95
C ALA A 354 0.02 -12.22 4.32
N LEU A 355 0.23 -12.24 2.99
CA LEU A 355 0.70 -11.06 2.25
C LEU A 355 -0.28 -9.90 2.35
N ARG A 356 -1.58 -10.18 2.20
CA ARG A 356 -2.64 -9.15 2.33
C ARG A 356 -2.62 -8.48 3.70
N LYS A 357 -2.54 -9.26 4.78
CA LYS A 357 -2.42 -8.74 6.14
C LYS A 357 -1.14 -7.92 6.31
N ALA A 358 -0.01 -8.41 5.78
CA ALA A 358 1.26 -7.71 5.81
C ALA A 358 1.22 -6.34 5.07
N MET A 359 0.45 -6.24 3.99
CA MET A 359 0.26 -4.99 3.25
C MET A 359 -0.58 -3.99 4.03
N SER A 360 -1.56 -4.45 4.81
CA SER A 360 -2.43 -3.61 5.64
C SER A 360 -1.72 -3.15 6.93
N ASP A 361 -1.16 -4.08 7.68
CA ASP A 361 -0.72 -3.88 9.07
C ASP A 361 0.80 -3.76 9.20
N GLY A 362 1.55 -4.17 8.19
CA GLY A 362 2.98 -4.43 8.29
C GLY A 362 3.29 -5.74 9.00
N VAL A 363 4.56 -6.03 9.17
CA VAL A 363 5.05 -7.27 9.80
C VAL A 363 6.16 -6.97 10.79
N GLU A 364 6.14 -7.63 11.95
CA GLU A 364 7.25 -7.58 12.88
C GLU A 364 8.35 -8.56 12.41
N VAL A 365 9.54 -8.02 12.20
CA VAL A 365 10.73 -8.76 11.80
C VAL A 365 11.77 -8.67 12.89
N SER A 366 12.28 -9.82 13.31
CA SER A 366 13.35 -9.93 14.29
C SER A 366 14.64 -10.40 13.61
N ILE A 367 15.71 -9.62 13.73
CA ILE A 367 17.06 -9.99 13.26
C ILE A 367 17.93 -10.27 14.47
N THR A 368 18.52 -11.43 14.50
CA THR A 368 19.45 -11.80 15.58
C THR A 368 20.88 -11.50 15.15
N TYR A 369 21.47 -10.49 15.77
CA TYR A 369 22.90 -10.26 15.70
C TYR A 369 23.61 -11.29 16.58
N LYS A 370 24.68 -11.88 16.07
CA LYS A 370 25.52 -12.84 16.80
C LYS A 370 26.98 -12.49 16.65
N ALA A 371 27.65 -12.25 17.76
CA ALA A 371 29.08 -11.96 17.79
C ALA A 371 29.91 -13.12 17.21
N LYS A 372 31.00 -12.81 16.51
CA LYS A 372 31.86 -13.83 15.90
C LYS A 372 32.64 -14.61 16.95
N LYS A 373 33.09 -13.95 18.02
CA LYS A 373 33.89 -14.56 19.09
C LYS A 373 33.04 -14.79 20.34
N ALA A 374 33.35 -15.85 21.05
CA ALA A 374 32.84 -16.06 22.39
C ALA A 374 33.61 -15.19 23.38
N THR A 375 32.92 -14.61 24.35
CA THR A 375 33.44 -13.69 25.36
C THR A 375 32.72 -13.96 26.67
N THR A 376 33.09 -13.30 27.73
CA THR A 376 32.35 -13.34 28.99
C THR A 376 31.05 -12.55 28.84
N LEU A 377 29.94 -13.18 29.15
CA LEU A 377 28.59 -12.58 29.14
C LEU A 377 28.11 -12.38 30.56
N LEU A 378 27.65 -11.18 30.85
CA LEU A 378 27.03 -10.78 32.12
C LEU A 378 25.67 -10.17 31.86
N PRO A 379 24.73 -10.25 32.83
CA PRO A 379 23.51 -9.46 32.78
C PRO A 379 23.81 -7.95 32.64
N ALA A 380 23.01 -7.24 31.89
CA ALA A 380 23.21 -5.79 31.68
C ALA A 380 23.12 -5.01 32.99
N SER A 381 22.36 -5.50 33.98
CA SER A 381 22.23 -4.95 35.33
C SER A 381 23.48 -5.11 36.18
N ALA A 382 24.33 -6.09 35.90
CA ALA A 382 25.59 -6.32 36.65
C ALA A 382 26.73 -5.42 36.19
N VAL A 383 26.65 -4.84 34.97
CA VAL A 383 27.71 -3.97 34.42
C VAL A 383 27.30 -2.51 34.56
N ARG A 384 27.98 -1.79 35.39
CA ARG A 384 27.73 -0.39 35.76
C ARG A 384 28.66 0.55 35.05
N ASN A 385 28.21 1.80 34.89
CA ASN A 385 28.98 2.84 34.20
C ASN A 385 29.05 4.11 35.06
N GLU A 386 30.24 4.68 35.23
CA GLU A 386 30.46 5.95 35.95
C GLU A 386 30.83 7.12 35.00
N GLY A 387 30.82 6.92 33.71
CA GLY A 387 31.17 7.93 32.71
C GLY A 387 31.64 7.30 31.40
N GLU A 388 32.13 8.11 30.47
CA GLU A 388 32.61 7.63 29.18
C GLU A 388 33.71 6.60 29.36
N ASN A 389 33.49 5.36 28.89
CA ASN A 389 34.44 4.22 28.99
C ASN A 389 34.82 3.78 30.39
N SER A 390 34.03 4.08 31.42
CA SER A 390 34.31 3.72 32.82
C SER A 390 33.33 2.62 33.29
N ASP A 391 33.28 1.53 32.54
CA ASP A 391 32.45 0.37 32.91
C ASP A 391 33.16 -0.47 33.98
N TYR A 392 32.36 -0.93 34.95
CA TYR A 392 32.86 -1.76 36.04
C TYR A 392 31.80 -2.75 36.50
N VAL A 393 32.26 -3.77 37.21
CA VAL A 393 31.44 -4.75 37.93
C VAL A 393 31.91 -4.83 39.38
N TYR A 394 31.01 -5.32 40.25
CA TYR A 394 31.40 -5.69 41.61
C TYR A 394 31.62 -7.21 41.68
N LEU A 395 32.93 -7.62 41.72
CA LEU A 395 33.30 -9.01 41.93
C LEU A 395 33.05 -9.43 43.38
N ILE A 396 32.58 -10.64 43.55
CA ILE A 396 32.36 -11.22 44.88
C ILE A 396 33.62 -11.96 45.34
N GLN A 397 34.26 -11.47 46.39
CA GLN A 397 35.30 -12.19 47.08
C GLN A 397 34.72 -12.82 48.34
N ARG A 398 34.85 -14.15 48.43
CA ARG A 398 34.44 -14.92 49.61
C ARG A 398 35.66 -15.17 50.50
N ASN A 399 35.62 -14.66 51.73
CA ASN A 399 36.56 -15.02 52.78
C ASN A 399 35.97 -16.16 53.59
N TYR A 400 36.56 -17.33 53.44
CA TYR A 400 36.19 -18.49 54.24
C TYR A 400 36.73 -18.29 55.64
N GLY A 401 35.84 -18.12 56.62
CA GLY A 401 36.22 -17.97 58.02
C GLY A 401 36.95 -19.17 58.54
N GLY A 402 37.90 -18.94 59.45
CA GLY A 402 38.55 -20.01 60.25
C GLY A 402 37.63 -20.51 61.40
N LEU A 403 38.19 -21.32 62.28
CA LEU A 403 37.45 -22.00 63.39
C LEU A 403 36.68 -21.02 64.30
N LEU A 404 37.01 -19.70 64.30
CA LEU A 404 36.46 -18.68 65.15
C LEU A 404 35.84 -17.47 64.38
N THR A 405 35.88 -17.46 63.05
CA THR A 405 35.39 -16.34 62.23
C THR A 405 34.33 -16.84 61.25
N SER A 406 33.22 -16.12 61.15
CA SER A 406 32.18 -16.41 60.15
C SER A 406 32.67 -16.10 58.72
N SER A 407 32.22 -16.88 57.74
CA SER A 407 32.47 -16.55 56.31
C SER A 407 31.84 -15.20 55.98
N SER A 408 32.56 -14.37 55.26
CA SER A 408 32.06 -13.07 54.78
C SER A 408 32.28 -12.92 53.31
N MET A 409 31.35 -12.23 52.64
CA MET A 409 31.49 -11.85 51.23
C MET A 409 31.78 -10.34 51.16
N LYS A 410 32.71 -9.95 50.27
CA LYS A 410 32.99 -8.57 49.98
C LYS A 410 32.85 -8.33 48.49
N VAL A 411 32.39 -7.15 48.15
CA VAL A 411 32.40 -6.67 46.75
C VAL A 411 33.72 -5.94 46.45
N VAL A 412 34.29 -6.22 45.30
CA VAL A 412 35.49 -5.54 44.80
C VAL A 412 35.13 -4.88 43.48
N LYS A 413 35.24 -3.56 43.44
CA LYS A 413 35.01 -2.81 42.20
C LYS A 413 36.11 -3.12 41.19
N THR A 414 35.74 -3.71 40.07
CA THR A 414 36.66 -4.13 39.02
C THR A 414 36.24 -3.50 37.69
N SER A 415 37.16 -2.70 37.12
CA SER A 415 36.95 -2.13 35.81
C SER A 415 36.91 -3.24 34.76
N VAL A 416 36.00 -3.14 33.80
CA VAL A 416 35.85 -4.09 32.71
C VAL A 416 35.75 -3.36 31.37
N ARG A 417 36.22 -4.01 30.32
CA ARG A 417 36.10 -3.49 28.97
C ARG A 417 34.87 -4.10 28.27
N VAL A 418 33.85 -3.28 28.10
CA VAL A 418 32.64 -3.69 27.37
C VAL A 418 32.91 -3.73 25.88
N LEU A 419 32.67 -4.87 25.25
CA LEU A 419 32.72 -5.08 23.80
C LEU A 419 31.39 -4.83 23.14
N GLU A 420 30.34 -5.37 23.75
CA GLU A 420 28.97 -5.32 23.20
C GLU A 420 27.96 -5.14 24.34
N ARG A 421 27.03 -4.19 24.19
CA ARG A 421 26.00 -3.94 25.18
C ARG A 421 24.60 -4.18 24.54
N GLY A 422 23.83 -5.06 25.13
CA GLY A 422 22.43 -5.32 24.78
C GLY A 422 21.49 -4.99 25.93
N GLU A 423 20.20 -5.16 25.71
CA GLU A 423 19.19 -4.91 26.76
C GLU A 423 19.31 -5.87 27.94
N LYS A 424 19.61 -7.13 27.68
CA LYS A 424 19.64 -8.19 28.72
C LYS A 424 21.05 -8.62 29.10
N LEU A 425 21.96 -8.62 28.15
CA LEU A 425 23.33 -9.12 28.31
C LEU A 425 24.34 -8.10 27.83
N VAL A 426 25.50 -8.10 28.45
CA VAL A 426 26.68 -7.35 28.09
C VAL A 426 27.84 -8.34 27.87
N SER A 427 28.56 -8.14 26.79
CA SER A 427 29.79 -8.88 26.48
C SER A 427 31.00 -8.05 26.92
N ILE A 428 31.88 -8.64 27.66
CA ILE A 428 33.11 -8.02 28.13
C ILE A 428 34.37 -8.76 27.63
N GLU A 429 35.47 -8.01 27.47
CA GLU A 429 36.74 -8.58 27.02
C GLU A 429 37.41 -9.40 28.11
N ASP A 430 37.21 -8.97 29.37
CA ASP A 430 37.84 -9.57 30.55
C ASP A 430 37.29 -10.96 30.82
N ASP A 431 38.15 -11.91 31.14
CA ASP A 431 37.77 -13.26 31.48
C ASP A 431 37.26 -13.35 32.94
N LEU A 432 36.01 -13.07 33.11
CA LEU A 432 35.28 -13.25 34.38
C LEU A 432 34.39 -14.49 34.31
N SER A 433 34.70 -15.44 33.43
CA SER A 433 33.96 -16.71 33.32
C SER A 433 34.02 -17.44 34.66
N TYR A 434 32.83 -17.91 35.12
CA TYR A 434 32.63 -18.60 36.38
C TYR A 434 32.91 -17.77 37.62
N GLN A 435 33.22 -16.47 37.52
CA GLN A 435 33.33 -15.57 38.66
C GLN A 435 31.92 -15.02 39.01
N GLN A 436 31.71 -14.85 40.30
CA GLN A 436 30.45 -14.27 40.80
C GLN A 436 30.56 -12.76 40.84
N VAL A 437 29.55 -12.09 40.30
CA VAL A 437 29.39 -10.64 40.32
C VAL A 437 28.05 -10.26 40.95
N ALA A 438 27.99 -9.05 41.54
CA ALA A 438 26.74 -8.50 42.05
C ALA A 438 25.89 -7.99 40.86
N ASP A 439 24.68 -8.49 40.74
CA ASP A 439 23.69 -8.07 39.71
C ASP A 439 22.84 -6.93 40.22
N LYS A 440 22.06 -7.18 41.26
CA LYS A 440 21.16 -6.20 41.88
C LYS A 440 21.46 -6.09 43.35
N GLU A 441 21.31 -4.89 43.89
CA GLU A 441 21.50 -4.58 45.28
C GLU A 441 20.29 -3.88 45.88
N ASP A 442 20.11 -4.01 47.21
CA ASP A 442 19.10 -3.29 47.99
C ASP A 442 19.55 -1.87 48.36
N ARG A 443 20.87 -1.58 48.29
CA ARG A 443 21.49 -0.31 48.62
C ARG A 443 22.76 -0.10 47.79
N GLU A 444 23.12 1.14 47.58
CA GLU A 444 24.34 1.52 46.90
C GLU A 444 25.59 0.83 47.51
N LEU A 445 26.41 0.25 46.65
CA LEU A 445 27.62 -0.47 47.02
C LEU A 445 28.84 0.43 46.91
N THR A 446 29.72 0.28 47.90
CA THR A 446 31.09 0.87 47.85
C THR A 446 32.13 -0.20 47.73
N ASP A 447 33.31 0.17 47.18
CA ASP A 447 34.41 -0.76 47.00
C ASP A 447 34.84 -1.38 48.38
N ASN A 448 35.21 -2.66 48.36
CA ASN A 448 35.60 -3.45 49.54
C ASN A 448 34.50 -3.59 50.62
N GLN A 449 33.25 -3.25 50.34
CA GLN A 449 32.17 -3.36 51.29
C GLN A 449 31.73 -4.82 51.53
N THR A 450 31.47 -5.14 52.81
CA THR A 450 30.88 -6.45 53.14
C THR A 450 29.43 -6.50 52.70
N VAL A 451 29.01 -7.60 52.06
CA VAL A 451 27.70 -7.84 51.53
C VAL A 451 27.15 -9.20 51.97
N MET A 452 25.86 -9.34 51.87
CA MET A 452 25.14 -10.61 52.08
C MET A 452 24.43 -11.02 50.78
N GLU A 453 24.31 -12.31 50.55
CA GLU A 453 23.55 -12.84 49.46
C GLU A 453 22.05 -12.62 49.70
N TYR A 454 21.34 -12.20 48.64
CA TYR A 454 19.90 -12.10 48.69
C TYR A 454 19.32 -13.53 48.74
N VAL A 455 18.77 -13.94 49.84
CA VAL A 455 18.06 -15.22 49.96
C VAL A 455 16.58 -14.90 49.77
N ASN A 456 16.01 -15.37 48.66
CA ASN A 456 14.56 -15.30 48.44
C ASN A 456 13.81 -16.19 49.44
#